data_97d641b2dad689676d5535f5bca457d9
#
_entry.id   97d641b2dad689676d5535f5bca457d9
#
_cell.length_a   1.000
_cell.length_b   1.000
_cell.length_c   1.000
_cell.angle_alpha   90.00
_cell.angle_beta   90.00
_cell.angle_gamma   90.00
#
_symmetry.space_group_name_H-M   'P 1'
#
loop_
_entity.id
_entity.type
_entity.pdbx_description
1 polymer ?
#
loop_
_entity_poly.entity_id
_entity_poly.type
_entity_poly.pdbx_seq_one_letter_code
_entity_poly.pdbx_strand_id
1 'polypeptide(L)'
;IDKGNNLDQCINKAGKFLGVQMSEAVIPAYDKYCFEQLCQKAGCIVGSAEAISKTNVIARLSAARAHLLNRKVPVKGRTLYVNTLVFNALVDTDQFKNLDKLGTKAVANGQVGEIFGAPVVEVPEELLPKGVNFILVHKRAACAPEKIHDAKTHIDPPGISGSLVEGRFYYDLFVYAHKADGVYVDVTTDSTVKVLGKLTVAAAGGAISGEESGATVIYTTDGTDPRYSVTAQVGKSPAGGKDVIVKAYQKKAGMFPSPVTEQKLTS
;
A
#
# COMPACT_ATOMS: atom_id res chain seq x y z
N ILE A 1 9.26 6.52 -33.81
CA ILE A 1 8.59 7.66 -34.51
C ILE A 1 9.10 7.64 -35.92
N ASP A 2 8.24 7.30 -36.86
CA ASP A 2 8.54 7.24 -38.32
C ASP A 2 8.75 8.66 -38.87
N LYS A 3 9.70 8.83 -39.80
CA LYS A 3 9.97 10.12 -40.46
C LYS A 3 8.77 10.64 -41.28
N GLY A 4 8.01 9.75 -41.96
CA GLY A 4 6.82 10.11 -42.70
C GLY A 4 5.70 10.63 -41.82
N ASN A 5 5.42 9.91 -40.73
CA ASN A 5 4.39 10.28 -39.77
C ASN A 5 4.76 11.49 -38.89
N ASN A 6 6.05 11.82 -38.77
CA ASN A 6 6.51 12.95 -37.97
C ASN A 6 6.11 14.33 -38.60
N LEU A 7 5.83 14.36 -39.90
CA LEU A 7 5.34 15.55 -40.58
C LEU A 7 3.83 15.78 -40.37
N ASP A 8 3.07 14.70 -40.14
CA ASP A 8 1.61 14.72 -40.06
C ASP A 8 1.08 14.70 -38.59
N GLN A 9 1.93 14.37 -37.62
CA GLN A 9 1.53 14.29 -36.21
C GLN A 9 1.93 15.53 -35.42
N CYS A 10 1.04 15.96 -34.50
CA CYS A 10 1.27 17.09 -33.61
C CYS A 10 2.42 16.89 -32.60
N ILE A 11 2.99 15.68 -32.51
CA ILE A 11 4.07 15.33 -31.57
C ILE A 11 5.40 15.22 -32.33
N ASN A 12 6.01 16.36 -32.61
CA ASN A 12 7.19 16.45 -33.48
C ASN A 12 8.54 16.25 -32.79
N LYS A 13 8.57 15.85 -31.48
CA LYS A 13 9.84 15.68 -30.75
C LYS A 13 9.79 14.46 -29.84
N ALA A 14 10.83 13.62 -29.92
CA ALA A 14 11.02 12.44 -29.07
C ALA A 14 10.85 12.74 -27.57
N GLY A 15 11.32 13.92 -27.10
CA GLY A 15 11.16 14.36 -25.72
C GLY A 15 9.71 14.62 -25.29
N LYS A 16 8.87 15.17 -26.20
CA LYS A 16 7.42 15.33 -25.91
C LYS A 16 6.73 13.97 -25.82
N PHE A 17 7.02 13.06 -26.74
CA PHE A 17 6.49 11.69 -26.70
C PHE A 17 6.89 10.97 -25.42
N LEU A 18 8.17 11.06 -25.03
CA LEU A 18 8.64 10.49 -23.79
C LEU A 18 7.91 11.07 -22.57
N GLY A 19 7.71 12.40 -22.54
CA GLY A 19 6.96 13.07 -21.47
C GLY A 19 5.52 12.56 -21.34
N VAL A 20 4.82 12.36 -22.47
CA VAL A 20 3.48 11.78 -22.49
C VAL A 20 3.50 10.33 -21.99
N GLN A 21 4.43 9.50 -22.47
CA GLN A 21 4.57 8.11 -22.02
C GLN A 21 4.89 8.02 -20.52
N MET A 22 5.72 8.94 -20.01
CA MET A 22 6.02 9.02 -18.59
C MET A 22 4.76 9.31 -17.75
N SER A 23 4.00 10.33 -18.13
CA SER A 23 2.83 10.77 -17.36
C SER A 23 1.63 9.82 -17.49
N GLU A 24 1.43 9.20 -18.65
CA GLU A 24 0.22 8.41 -18.93
C GLU A 24 0.41 6.89 -18.71
N ALA A 25 1.64 6.38 -18.79
CA ALA A 25 1.90 4.96 -18.68
C ALA A 25 2.83 4.60 -17.52
N VAL A 26 4.01 5.23 -17.42
CA VAL A 26 5.05 4.83 -16.47
C VAL A 26 4.68 5.19 -15.04
N ILE A 27 4.29 6.45 -14.79
CA ILE A 27 3.93 6.93 -13.46
C ILE A 27 2.71 6.17 -12.92
N PRO A 28 1.60 6.01 -13.65
CA PRO A 28 0.48 5.21 -13.14
C PRO A 28 0.83 3.74 -12.85
N ALA A 29 1.67 3.12 -13.69
CA ALA A 29 2.14 1.76 -13.43
C ALA A 29 3.01 1.66 -12.17
N TYR A 30 3.89 2.64 -11.94
CA TYR A 30 4.70 2.77 -10.75
C TYR A 30 3.83 2.96 -9.50
N ASP A 31 2.89 3.90 -9.54
CA ASP A 31 2.00 4.19 -8.41
C ASP A 31 1.15 2.98 -8.05
N LYS A 32 0.57 2.30 -9.04
CA LYS A 32 -0.20 1.07 -8.85
C LYS A 32 0.63 -0.01 -8.14
N TYR A 33 1.85 -0.25 -8.62
CA TYR A 33 2.77 -1.19 -7.99
C TYR A 33 3.09 -0.79 -6.54
N CYS A 34 3.39 0.50 -6.31
CA CYS A 34 3.70 1.01 -4.98
C CYS A 34 2.52 0.84 -4.01
N PHE A 35 1.30 1.15 -4.41
CA PHE A 35 0.11 0.96 -3.57
C PHE A 35 -0.16 -0.52 -3.30
N GLU A 36 0.03 -1.39 -4.30
CA GLU A 36 -0.13 -2.83 -4.11
C GLU A 36 0.87 -3.37 -3.08
N GLN A 37 2.16 -3.05 -3.22
CA GLN A 37 3.20 -3.45 -2.27
C GLN A 37 2.97 -2.87 -0.87
N LEU A 38 2.55 -1.60 -0.78
CA LEU A 38 2.25 -0.93 0.48
C LEU A 38 1.11 -1.63 1.22
N CYS A 39 0.03 -1.99 0.51
CA CYS A 39 -1.10 -2.72 1.07
C CYS A 39 -0.72 -4.13 1.52
N GLN A 40 0.04 -4.87 0.70
CA GLN A 40 0.46 -6.25 1.03
C GLN A 40 1.44 -6.32 2.21
N LYS A 41 2.25 -5.27 2.39
CA LYS A 41 3.28 -5.19 3.45
C LYS A 41 2.85 -4.31 4.63
N ALA A 42 1.58 -3.87 4.70
CA ALA A 42 1.10 -3.01 5.78
C ALA A 42 1.16 -3.68 7.15
N GLY A 43 1.45 -2.91 8.18
CA GLY A 43 1.46 -3.38 9.57
C GLY A 43 0.08 -3.74 10.09
N CYS A 44 -0.94 -2.99 9.65
CA CYS A 44 -2.33 -3.23 10.03
C CYS A 44 -3.22 -3.17 8.80
N ILE A 45 -3.98 -4.24 8.59
CA ILE A 45 -5.00 -4.33 7.53
C ILE A 45 -6.31 -4.69 8.21
N VAL A 46 -7.32 -3.85 8.04
CA VAL A 46 -8.65 -4.06 8.63
C VAL A 46 -9.67 -4.23 7.54
N GLY A 47 -10.32 -5.40 7.53
CA GLY A 47 -11.42 -5.72 6.65
C GLY A 47 -12.77 -5.44 7.31
N SER A 48 -13.71 -4.87 6.58
CA SER A 48 -15.10 -4.67 6.99
C SER A 48 -16.03 -5.06 5.86
N ALA A 49 -17.06 -5.83 6.15
CA ALA A 49 -18.12 -6.15 5.19
C ALA A 49 -19.06 -4.96 4.90
N GLU A 50 -19.04 -3.96 5.77
CA GLU A 50 -19.82 -2.73 5.60
C GLU A 50 -19.10 -1.79 4.63
N ALA A 51 -19.81 -1.34 3.59
CA ALA A 51 -19.31 -0.35 2.66
C ALA A 51 -19.10 1.02 3.35
N ILE A 52 -18.16 1.79 2.86
CA ILE A 52 -17.95 3.16 3.35
C ILE A 52 -19.15 4.04 2.99
N SER A 53 -19.54 4.85 3.97
CA SER A 53 -20.60 5.83 3.87
C SER A 53 -20.28 7.07 4.71
N LYS A 54 -21.02 8.15 4.49
CA LYS A 54 -20.89 9.39 5.30
C LYS A 54 -21.07 9.18 6.81
N THR A 55 -21.78 8.12 7.21
CA THR A 55 -22.08 7.82 8.61
C THR A 55 -20.95 7.10 9.32
N ASN A 56 -20.15 6.28 8.60
CA ASN A 56 -19.10 5.44 9.19
C ASN A 56 -17.69 5.88 8.86
N VAL A 57 -17.48 6.72 7.83
CA VAL A 57 -16.14 7.12 7.35
C VAL A 57 -15.29 7.77 8.45
N ILE A 58 -15.86 8.67 9.23
CA ILE A 58 -15.14 9.36 10.32
C ILE A 58 -14.79 8.39 11.45
N ALA A 59 -15.68 7.46 11.79
CA ALA A 59 -15.42 6.45 12.81
C ALA A 59 -14.26 5.52 12.38
N ARG A 60 -14.24 5.07 11.12
CA ARG A 60 -13.17 4.22 10.57
C ARG A 60 -11.83 4.97 10.50
N LEU A 61 -11.82 6.24 10.09
CA LEU A 61 -10.61 7.07 10.12
C LEU A 61 -10.11 7.34 11.54
N SER A 62 -11.02 7.55 12.49
CA SER A 62 -10.68 7.71 13.91
C SER A 62 -10.06 6.43 14.49
N ALA A 63 -10.55 5.25 14.10
CA ALA A 63 -9.96 3.96 14.48
C ALA A 63 -8.54 3.80 13.92
N ALA A 64 -8.32 4.16 12.65
CA ALA A 64 -6.98 4.17 12.04
C ALA A 64 -6.02 5.10 12.77
N ARG A 65 -6.48 6.33 13.08
CA ARG A 65 -5.70 7.28 13.87
C ARG A 65 -5.35 6.74 15.25
N ALA A 66 -6.31 6.14 15.95
CA ALA A 66 -6.12 5.56 17.27
C ALA A 66 -5.12 4.40 17.22
N HIS A 67 -5.18 3.54 16.19
CA HIS A 67 -4.20 2.47 15.99
C HIS A 67 -2.77 3.03 15.90
N LEU A 68 -2.53 4.02 15.04
CA LEU A 68 -1.20 4.62 14.90
C LEU A 68 -0.72 5.31 16.20
N LEU A 69 -1.63 5.93 16.95
CA LEU A 69 -1.28 6.56 18.24
C LEU A 69 -0.88 5.51 19.30
N ASN A 70 -1.65 4.43 19.40
CA ASN A 70 -1.38 3.33 20.35
C ASN A 70 -0.04 2.63 20.03
N ARG A 71 0.36 2.62 18.75
CA ARG A 71 1.66 2.12 18.29
C ARG A 71 2.78 3.17 18.35
N LYS A 72 2.53 4.33 18.98
CA LYS A 72 3.50 5.42 19.16
C LYS A 72 4.05 5.99 17.85
N VAL A 73 3.30 5.88 16.75
CA VAL A 73 3.67 6.48 15.47
C VAL A 73 3.47 8.01 15.56
N PRO A 74 4.46 8.85 15.20
CA PRO A 74 4.32 10.31 15.27
C PRO A 74 3.13 10.83 14.47
N VAL A 75 2.49 11.89 14.94
CA VAL A 75 1.36 12.51 14.22
C VAL A 75 1.87 13.27 13.00
N LYS A 76 2.96 14.00 13.14
CA LYS A 76 3.56 14.78 12.04
C LYS A 76 4.16 13.88 10.96
N GLY A 77 3.78 14.10 9.72
CA GLY A 77 4.28 13.34 8.56
C GLY A 77 3.46 12.09 8.23
N ARG A 78 2.21 12.03 8.69
CA ARG A 78 1.21 11.10 8.20
C ARG A 78 0.60 11.64 6.91
N THR A 79 0.21 10.75 6.00
CA THR A 79 -0.55 11.06 4.78
C THR A 79 -1.70 10.07 4.67
N LEU A 80 -2.86 10.57 4.29
CA LEU A 80 -4.06 9.77 4.07
C LEU A 80 -4.35 9.71 2.58
N TYR A 81 -4.20 8.54 1.98
CA TYR A 81 -4.62 8.25 0.63
C TYR A 81 -6.03 7.68 0.66
N VAL A 82 -6.93 8.24 -0.12
CA VAL A 82 -8.34 7.84 -0.17
C VAL A 82 -8.78 7.56 -1.60
N ASN A 83 -9.67 6.58 -1.79
CA ASN A 83 -10.33 6.42 -3.07
C ASN A 83 -11.44 7.47 -3.25
N THR A 84 -11.94 7.63 -4.47
CA THR A 84 -12.98 8.60 -4.81
C THR A 84 -14.27 8.42 -4.01
N LEU A 85 -14.65 7.17 -3.67
CA LEU A 85 -15.86 6.91 -2.86
C LEU A 85 -15.70 7.45 -1.44
N VAL A 86 -14.55 7.21 -0.82
CA VAL A 86 -14.22 7.73 0.52
C VAL A 86 -14.12 9.24 0.49
N PHE A 87 -13.51 9.79 -0.56
CA PHE A 87 -13.41 11.24 -0.73
C PHE A 87 -14.79 11.89 -0.78
N ASN A 88 -15.70 11.39 -1.62
CA ASN A 88 -17.06 11.88 -1.70
C ASN A 88 -17.82 11.76 -0.36
N ALA A 89 -17.65 10.60 0.33
CA ALA A 89 -18.23 10.42 1.66
C ALA A 89 -17.70 11.44 2.69
N LEU A 90 -16.41 11.83 2.59
CA LEU A 90 -15.82 12.85 3.44
C LEU A 90 -16.34 14.25 3.15
N VAL A 91 -16.43 14.63 1.89
CA VAL A 91 -16.96 15.94 1.46
C VAL A 91 -18.42 16.12 1.94
N ASP A 92 -19.19 15.04 1.98
CA ASP A 92 -20.57 15.06 2.49
C ASP A 92 -20.66 15.21 4.01
N THR A 93 -19.56 15.08 4.74
CA THR A 93 -19.54 15.27 6.20
C THR A 93 -19.35 16.75 6.55
N ASP A 94 -20.07 17.22 7.58
CA ASP A 94 -19.95 18.61 8.04
C ASP A 94 -18.57 18.92 8.64
N GLN A 95 -17.87 17.89 9.09
CA GLN A 95 -16.51 18.03 9.63
C GLN A 95 -15.50 18.42 8.55
N PHE A 96 -15.65 17.89 7.32
CA PHE A 96 -14.78 18.24 6.20
C PHE A 96 -15.09 19.62 5.64
N LYS A 97 -16.37 20.01 5.56
CA LYS A 97 -16.80 21.34 5.09
C LYS A 97 -16.24 22.50 5.94
N ASN A 98 -15.93 22.24 7.21
CA ASN A 98 -15.29 23.22 8.08
C ASN A 98 -13.76 23.32 7.89
N LEU A 99 -13.13 22.36 7.25
CA LEU A 99 -11.70 22.32 6.95
C LEU A 99 -11.31 23.13 5.69
N ASP A 100 -12.26 23.45 4.84
CA ASP A 100 -12.09 24.27 3.63
C ASP A 100 -11.63 25.73 3.92
N LYS A 101 -11.64 26.12 5.19
CA LYS A 101 -11.09 27.39 5.67
C LYS A 101 -9.56 27.43 5.79
N LEU A 102 -8.87 26.31 5.54
CA LEU A 102 -7.41 26.18 5.73
C LEU A 102 -6.54 26.55 4.51
N GLY A 103 -7.10 27.22 3.52
CA GLY A 103 -6.33 28.08 2.63
C GLY A 103 -5.66 27.41 1.43
N THR A 104 -5.59 28.17 0.40
CA THR A 104 -5.14 28.08 -1.00
C THR A 104 -3.83 27.31 -1.32
N LYS A 105 -3.09 26.78 -0.35
CA LYS A 105 -1.81 26.07 -0.58
C LYS A 105 -1.97 24.55 -0.81
N ALA A 106 -3.12 23.99 -0.54
CA ALA A 106 -3.36 22.54 -0.58
C ALA A 106 -3.53 21.97 -2.01
N VAL A 107 -4.01 22.77 -2.94
CA VAL A 107 -4.43 22.32 -4.28
C VAL A 107 -3.26 22.00 -5.22
N ALA A 108 -2.05 22.47 -4.93
CA ALA A 108 -0.92 22.37 -5.88
C ALA A 108 -0.33 20.94 -6.03
N ASN A 109 -0.61 20.01 -5.10
CA ASN A 109 0.01 18.68 -5.07
C ASN A 109 -1.02 17.52 -5.03
N GLY A 110 -2.25 17.72 -5.53
CA GLY A 110 -3.32 16.72 -5.40
C GLY A 110 -3.83 16.54 -3.97
N GLN A 111 -3.41 17.39 -3.05
CA GLN A 111 -3.87 17.41 -1.66
C GLN A 111 -5.22 18.16 -1.62
N VAL A 112 -6.26 17.49 -1.17
CA VAL A 112 -7.63 18.02 -1.19
C VAL A 112 -8.05 18.61 0.17
N GLY A 113 -7.29 18.37 1.22
CA GLY A 113 -7.57 18.86 2.57
C GLY A 113 -6.68 18.21 3.61
N GLU A 114 -7.00 18.43 4.88
CA GLU A 114 -6.31 17.83 6.03
C GLU A 114 -7.33 17.28 7.03
N ILE A 115 -7.15 16.03 7.46
CA ILE A 115 -7.96 15.38 8.49
C ILE A 115 -7.05 14.84 9.59
N PHE A 116 -7.37 15.17 10.85
CA PHE A 116 -6.62 14.74 12.03
C PHE A 116 -5.11 15.01 11.94
N GLY A 117 -4.69 16.09 11.27
CA GLY A 117 -3.28 16.44 11.09
C GLY A 117 -2.58 15.62 9.99
N ALA A 118 -3.33 14.94 9.14
CA ALA A 118 -2.83 14.22 7.98
C ALA A 118 -3.40 14.84 6.69
N PRO A 119 -2.55 15.24 5.73
CA PRO A 119 -3.00 15.66 4.41
C PRO A 119 -3.74 14.51 3.72
N VAL A 120 -4.86 14.85 3.07
CA VAL A 120 -5.70 13.93 2.30
C VAL A 120 -5.33 14.03 0.83
N VAL A 121 -5.00 12.90 0.23
CA VAL A 121 -4.69 12.78 -1.21
C VAL A 121 -5.70 11.82 -1.82
N GLU A 122 -6.45 12.30 -2.81
CA GLU A 122 -7.35 11.47 -3.59
C GLU A 122 -6.55 10.64 -4.60
N VAL A 123 -6.85 9.35 -4.67
CA VAL A 123 -6.19 8.39 -5.56
C VAL A 123 -7.26 7.73 -6.41
N PRO A 124 -7.07 7.65 -7.74
CA PRO A 124 -7.96 6.92 -8.63
C PRO A 124 -8.11 5.45 -8.18
N GLU A 125 -9.33 4.92 -8.27
CA GLU A 125 -9.63 3.57 -7.81
C GLU A 125 -8.82 2.49 -8.53
N GLU A 126 -8.45 2.73 -9.80
CA GLU A 126 -7.65 1.82 -10.62
C GLU A 126 -6.20 1.64 -10.12
N LEU A 127 -5.68 2.62 -9.38
CA LEU A 127 -4.32 2.57 -8.81
C LEU A 127 -4.28 1.85 -7.46
N LEU A 128 -5.42 1.73 -6.78
CA LEU A 128 -5.52 1.02 -5.51
C LEU A 128 -5.87 -0.46 -5.73
N PRO A 129 -5.38 -1.38 -4.88
CA PRO A 129 -5.87 -2.75 -4.88
C PRO A 129 -7.38 -2.79 -4.63
N LYS A 130 -8.07 -3.74 -5.29
CA LYS A 130 -9.51 -3.87 -5.19
C LYS A 130 -9.98 -3.94 -3.73
N GLY A 131 -11.00 -3.15 -3.41
CA GLY A 131 -11.61 -3.10 -2.09
C GLY A 131 -10.90 -2.20 -1.07
N VAL A 132 -9.75 -1.62 -1.40
CA VAL A 132 -9.07 -0.65 -0.53
C VAL A 132 -9.84 0.66 -0.53
N ASN A 133 -10.24 1.10 0.66
CA ASN A 133 -10.94 2.37 0.87
C ASN A 133 -9.95 3.51 1.09
N PHE A 134 -9.07 3.34 2.07
CA PHE A 134 -8.03 4.33 2.37
C PHE A 134 -6.78 3.68 2.96
N ILE A 135 -5.68 4.40 2.83
CA ILE A 135 -4.38 4.05 3.41
C ILE A 135 -3.89 5.23 4.25
N LEU A 136 -3.68 5.01 5.54
CA LEU A 136 -3.04 6.00 6.42
C LEU A 136 -1.59 5.56 6.65
N VAL A 137 -0.65 6.34 6.11
CA VAL A 137 0.78 6.01 6.15
C VAL A 137 1.61 7.13 6.76
N HIS A 138 2.62 6.76 7.55
CA HIS A 138 3.63 7.69 8.04
C HIS A 138 4.84 7.66 7.10
N LYS A 139 5.35 8.84 6.68
CA LYS A 139 6.43 8.99 5.70
C LYS A 139 7.72 8.22 5.96
N ARG A 140 7.96 7.79 7.21
CA ARG A 140 9.13 6.99 7.59
C ARG A 140 8.83 5.50 7.68
N ALA A 141 7.62 5.07 7.38
CA ALA A 141 7.25 3.65 7.44
C ALA A 141 7.65 2.88 6.18
N ALA A 142 7.67 3.55 5.05
CA ALA A 142 8.03 2.96 3.77
C ALA A 142 9.05 3.82 3.01
N CYS A 143 9.73 3.20 2.07
CA CYS A 143 10.63 3.84 1.12
C CYS A 143 10.38 3.23 -0.26
N ALA A 144 10.27 4.09 -1.26
CA ALA A 144 10.14 3.70 -2.66
C ALA A 144 11.39 4.13 -3.43
N PRO A 145 12.48 3.31 -3.42
CA PRO A 145 13.68 3.63 -4.15
C PRO A 145 13.48 3.43 -5.65
N GLU A 146 13.92 4.41 -6.41
CA GLU A 146 14.06 4.35 -7.85
C GLU A 146 15.54 4.21 -8.18
N LYS A 147 15.95 3.11 -8.80
CA LYS A 147 17.36 2.77 -8.99
C LYS A 147 17.88 3.09 -10.39
N ILE A 148 17.04 2.88 -11.39
CA ILE A 148 17.38 3.16 -12.78
C ILE A 148 16.23 3.96 -13.38
N HIS A 149 16.56 5.13 -13.89
CA HIS A 149 15.69 5.98 -14.67
C HIS A 149 16.50 6.48 -15.85
N ASP A 150 16.51 5.71 -16.93
CA ASP A 150 17.29 5.99 -18.13
C ASP A 150 16.35 6.00 -19.34
N ALA A 151 16.50 7.01 -20.18
CA ALA A 151 15.79 7.12 -21.43
C ALA A 151 16.77 7.52 -22.54
N LYS A 152 16.75 6.80 -23.65
CA LYS A 152 17.63 7.01 -24.79
C LYS A 152 16.82 7.20 -26.06
N THR A 153 17.29 8.10 -26.92
CA THR A 153 16.75 8.29 -28.25
C THR A 153 17.80 7.86 -29.28
N HIS A 154 17.48 6.88 -30.09
CA HIS A 154 18.29 6.43 -31.20
C HIS A 154 17.74 7.09 -32.47
N ILE A 155 18.60 7.78 -33.21
CA ILE A 155 18.24 8.42 -34.49
C ILE A 155 18.64 7.45 -35.59
N ASP A 156 17.68 7.14 -36.47
CA ASP A 156 17.84 6.25 -37.65
C ASP A 156 18.55 4.90 -37.31
N PRO A 157 18.05 4.13 -36.32
CA PRO A 157 18.64 2.83 -36.03
C PRO A 157 18.41 1.85 -37.17
N PRO A 158 19.28 0.82 -37.35
CA PRO A 158 19.15 -0.16 -38.42
C PRO A 158 17.73 -0.79 -38.45
N GLY A 159 17.10 -0.76 -39.63
CA GLY A 159 15.76 -1.34 -39.84
C GLY A 159 14.57 -0.43 -39.49
N ILE A 160 14.80 0.78 -39.01
CA ILE A 160 13.75 1.76 -38.71
C ILE A 160 14.08 3.09 -39.36
N SER A 161 13.15 3.59 -40.17
CA SER A 161 13.26 4.95 -40.75
C SER A 161 12.63 5.94 -39.77
N GLY A 162 13.45 6.54 -38.88
CA GLY A 162 12.96 7.45 -37.85
C GLY A 162 13.72 7.38 -36.54
N SER A 163 13.10 7.79 -35.44
CA SER A 163 13.71 7.75 -34.11
C SER A 163 13.06 6.69 -33.26
N LEU A 164 13.88 5.87 -32.59
CA LEU A 164 13.47 4.92 -31.58
C LEU A 164 13.73 5.53 -30.19
N VAL A 165 12.71 5.56 -29.35
CA VAL A 165 12.83 5.97 -27.95
C VAL A 165 12.71 4.73 -27.09
N GLU A 166 13.71 4.48 -26.25
CA GLU A 166 13.68 3.42 -25.23
C GLU A 166 13.75 4.03 -23.84
N GLY A 167 13.04 3.42 -22.88
CA GLY A 167 13.08 3.80 -21.48
C GLY A 167 13.30 2.58 -20.59
N ARG A 168 14.12 2.72 -19.56
CA ARG A 168 14.37 1.70 -18.56
C ARG A 168 14.11 2.26 -17.17
N PHE A 169 13.17 1.63 -16.44
CA PHE A 169 12.80 2.02 -15.08
C PHE A 169 12.95 0.81 -14.17
N TYR A 170 13.68 0.97 -13.08
CA TYR A 170 13.87 -0.06 -12.07
C TYR A 170 13.58 0.52 -10.69
N TYR A 171 12.50 0.06 -10.08
CA TYR A 171 11.97 0.57 -8.83
C TYR A 171 11.46 -0.57 -7.96
N ASP A 172 11.30 -0.29 -6.66
CA ASP A 172 10.65 -1.19 -5.71
C ASP A 172 10.03 -0.37 -4.57
N LEU A 173 9.27 -1.01 -3.70
CA LEU A 173 8.77 -0.43 -2.46
C LEU A 173 9.06 -1.34 -1.28
N PHE A 174 9.70 -0.78 -0.27
CA PHE A 174 10.02 -1.44 0.98
C PHE A 174 9.26 -0.81 2.14
N VAL A 175 8.64 -1.64 2.97
CA VAL A 175 8.11 -1.25 4.28
C VAL A 175 9.11 -1.70 5.33
N TYR A 176 9.52 -0.78 6.21
CA TYR A 176 10.49 -1.10 7.27
C TYR A 176 9.82 -1.93 8.36
N ALA A 177 10.39 -3.11 8.67
CA ALA A 177 9.84 -4.09 9.60
C ALA A 177 9.34 -3.50 10.94
N HIS A 178 10.22 -2.78 11.63
CA HIS A 178 9.91 -2.17 12.93
C HIS A 178 9.09 -0.86 12.85
N LYS A 179 8.74 -0.43 11.64
CA LYS A 179 7.88 0.76 11.37
C LYS A 179 6.63 0.39 10.58
N ALA A 180 6.39 -0.89 10.33
CA ALA A 180 5.25 -1.36 9.56
C ALA A 180 3.91 -0.93 10.18
N ASP A 181 3.84 -0.82 11.51
CA ASP A 181 2.68 -0.27 12.22
C ASP A 181 2.35 1.19 11.83
N GLY A 182 3.26 1.87 11.13
CA GLY A 182 3.01 3.18 10.52
C GLY A 182 2.22 3.13 9.22
N VAL A 183 1.80 1.95 8.77
CA VAL A 183 0.94 1.74 7.59
C VAL A 183 -0.34 1.05 8.03
N TYR A 184 -1.46 1.72 7.88
CA TYR A 184 -2.80 1.19 8.15
C TYR A 184 -3.61 1.19 6.86
N VAL A 185 -4.21 0.06 6.54
CA VAL A 185 -5.05 -0.13 5.34
C VAL A 185 -6.44 -0.53 5.76
N ASP A 186 -7.43 0.16 5.23
CA ASP A 186 -8.84 -0.14 5.41
C ASP A 186 -9.41 -0.74 4.12
N VAL A 187 -10.09 -1.88 4.25
CA VAL A 187 -10.57 -2.67 3.11
C VAL A 187 -12.05 -3.00 3.29
N THR A 188 -12.85 -2.79 2.26
CA THR A 188 -14.19 -3.35 2.19
C THR A 188 -14.10 -4.78 1.65
N THR A 189 -14.56 -5.75 2.44
CA THR A 189 -14.53 -7.17 2.10
C THR A 189 -15.85 -7.61 1.46
N ASP A 190 -15.74 -8.44 0.43
CA ASP A 190 -16.87 -9.05 -0.26
C ASP A 190 -16.57 -10.52 -0.62
N SER A 191 -17.33 -11.09 -1.53
CA SER A 191 -17.08 -12.47 -2.04
C SER A 191 -15.75 -12.62 -2.77
N THR A 192 -15.20 -11.54 -3.33
CA THR A 192 -13.97 -11.50 -4.15
C THR A 192 -12.78 -10.91 -3.42
N VAL A 193 -13.02 -9.97 -2.49
CA VAL A 193 -11.99 -9.29 -1.69
C VAL A 193 -12.04 -9.81 -0.27
N LYS A 194 -10.99 -10.47 0.17
CA LYS A 194 -10.89 -11.05 1.51
C LYS A 194 -9.62 -10.62 2.21
N VAL A 195 -9.73 -10.38 3.51
CA VAL A 195 -8.62 -10.27 4.44
C VAL A 195 -8.55 -11.59 5.19
N LEU A 196 -7.39 -12.23 5.19
CA LEU A 196 -7.20 -13.52 5.84
C LEU A 196 -7.38 -13.41 7.37
N GLY A 197 -8.03 -14.40 7.95
CA GLY A 197 -8.31 -14.45 9.38
C GLY A 197 -7.02 -14.55 10.22
N LYS A 198 -7.09 -14.09 11.46
CA LYS A 198 -6.01 -14.18 12.42
C LYS A 198 -5.74 -15.65 12.78
N LEU A 199 -4.46 -16.06 12.79
CA LEU A 199 -4.05 -17.39 13.23
C LEU A 199 -4.12 -17.51 14.76
N THR A 200 -4.26 -18.75 15.24
CA THR A 200 -4.13 -19.09 16.65
C THR A 200 -2.83 -19.88 16.85
N VAL A 201 -2.03 -19.48 17.82
CA VAL A 201 -0.81 -20.21 18.23
C VAL A 201 -1.05 -20.78 19.62
N ALA A 202 -0.90 -22.09 19.77
CA ALA A 202 -1.06 -22.76 21.06
C ALA A 202 0.07 -22.35 22.02
N ALA A 203 -0.26 -22.01 23.25
CA ALA A 203 0.73 -21.63 24.27
C ALA A 203 1.65 -22.81 24.64
N ALA A 204 1.13 -24.05 24.61
CA ALA A 204 1.90 -25.26 24.77
C ALA A 204 2.30 -25.82 23.41
N GLY A 205 3.60 -26.01 23.16
CA GLY A 205 4.14 -26.58 21.93
C GLY A 205 4.07 -25.72 20.67
N GLY A 206 3.44 -24.55 20.72
CA GLY A 206 3.46 -23.56 19.64
C GLY A 206 2.67 -23.92 18.38
N ALA A 207 1.87 -24.99 18.36
CA ALA A 207 1.13 -25.40 17.16
C ALA A 207 0.25 -24.27 16.61
N ILE A 208 0.31 -24.04 15.29
CA ILE A 208 -0.41 -22.96 14.60
C ILE A 208 -1.64 -23.53 13.91
N SER A 209 -2.79 -22.90 14.11
CA SER A 209 -4.08 -23.29 13.54
C SER A 209 -4.90 -22.07 13.09
N GLY A 210 -6.01 -22.33 12.38
CA GLY A 210 -6.92 -21.31 11.88
C GLY A 210 -6.52 -20.78 10.50
N GLU A 211 -5.71 -21.53 9.77
CA GLU A 211 -5.33 -21.16 8.40
C GLU A 211 -6.48 -21.36 7.42
N GLU A 212 -6.56 -20.48 6.44
CA GLU A 212 -7.45 -20.58 5.27
C GLU A 212 -6.94 -21.66 4.30
N SER A 213 -7.85 -22.41 3.69
CA SER A 213 -7.47 -23.43 2.70
C SER A 213 -6.61 -22.85 1.58
N GLY A 214 -5.44 -23.45 1.36
CA GLY A 214 -4.46 -22.99 0.36
C GLY A 214 -3.67 -21.74 0.76
N ALA A 215 -3.76 -21.26 1.99
CA ALA A 215 -2.90 -20.21 2.51
C ALA A 215 -1.54 -20.77 2.97
N THR A 216 -0.50 -19.95 2.80
CA THR A 216 0.85 -20.24 3.31
C THR A 216 1.00 -19.61 4.68
N VAL A 217 1.28 -20.42 5.70
CA VAL A 217 1.58 -19.96 7.05
C VAL A 217 3.07 -19.70 7.18
N ILE A 218 3.42 -18.53 7.69
CA ILE A 218 4.81 -18.09 7.91
C ILE A 218 4.95 -17.67 9.37
N TYR A 219 6.00 -18.14 10.02
CA TYR A 219 6.24 -17.86 11.42
C TYR A 219 7.71 -17.59 11.75
N THR A 220 7.95 -16.99 12.89
CA THR A 220 9.26 -16.82 13.53
C THR A 220 9.20 -17.30 14.99
N THR A 221 10.34 -17.69 15.53
CA THR A 221 10.48 -18.15 16.93
C THR A 221 11.37 -17.23 17.76
N ASP A 222 11.88 -16.16 17.17
CA ASP A 222 12.79 -15.19 17.78
C ASP A 222 12.08 -13.88 18.17
N GLY A 223 10.74 -13.82 18.03
CA GLY A 223 9.93 -12.64 18.35
C GLY A 223 10.01 -11.53 17.27
N THR A 224 10.74 -11.74 16.16
CA THR A 224 10.73 -10.82 15.03
C THR A 224 9.43 -10.91 14.23
N ASP A 225 9.11 -9.89 13.44
CA ASP A 225 7.91 -9.92 12.59
C ASP A 225 8.15 -10.83 11.38
N PRO A 226 7.37 -11.92 11.20
CA PRO A 226 7.59 -12.90 10.13
C PRO A 226 7.38 -12.35 8.73
N ARG A 227 6.77 -11.19 8.56
CA ARG A 227 6.59 -10.54 7.25
C ARG A 227 7.89 -9.99 6.67
N TYR A 228 8.86 -9.69 7.54
CA TYR A 228 10.09 -8.98 7.18
C TYR A 228 11.36 -9.67 7.67
N SER A 229 11.23 -10.71 8.49
CA SER A 229 12.37 -11.40 9.09
C SER A 229 13.06 -12.34 8.11
N VAL A 230 14.37 -12.38 8.15
CA VAL A 230 15.18 -13.37 7.42
C VAL A 230 15.12 -14.76 8.09
N THR A 231 14.71 -14.83 9.36
CA THR A 231 14.51 -16.07 10.12
C THR A 231 13.13 -16.68 9.93
N ALA A 232 12.28 -16.06 9.09
CA ALA A 232 10.94 -16.52 8.84
C ALA A 232 10.92 -17.93 8.20
N GLN A 233 10.12 -18.80 8.75
CA GLN A 233 9.94 -20.19 8.31
C GLN A 233 8.51 -20.42 7.82
N VAL A 234 8.36 -21.34 6.88
CA VAL A 234 7.05 -21.76 6.37
C VAL A 234 6.65 -23.05 7.06
N GLY A 235 5.45 -23.07 7.65
CA GLY A 235 4.92 -24.25 8.34
C GLY A 235 3.97 -23.90 9.48
N LYS A 236 3.57 -24.93 10.24
CA LYS A 236 2.57 -24.82 11.33
C LYS A 236 3.06 -25.33 12.66
N SER A 237 4.26 -25.85 12.72
CA SER A 237 4.81 -26.50 13.91
C SER A 237 6.15 -25.89 14.27
N PRO A 238 6.16 -24.68 14.86
CA PRO A 238 7.40 -24.07 15.29
C PRO A 238 8.06 -24.93 16.38
N ALA A 239 9.35 -25.18 16.21
CA ALA A 239 10.15 -25.76 17.27
C ALA A 239 10.46 -24.67 18.29
N GLY A 240 10.02 -24.81 19.50
CA GLY A 240 10.28 -23.84 20.56
C GLY A 240 10.05 -24.44 21.93
N GLY A 241 10.92 -24.08 22.88
CA GLY A 241 10.77 -24.40 24.31
C GLY A 241 10.07 -23.26 25.06
N LYS A 242 10.04 -23.39 26.37
CA LYS A 242 9.53 -22.39 27.29
C LYS A 242 10.14 -20.99 27.02
N ASP A 243 9.33 -19.97 27.13
CA ASP A 243 9.66 -18.54 26.94
C ASP A 243 9.97 -18.13 25.50
N VAL A 244 9.88 -19.01 24.50
CA VAL A 244 10.00 -18.64 23.09
C VAL A 244 8.79 -17.82 22.64
N ILE A 245 9.03 -16.73 21.92
CA ILE A 245 7.98 -15.89 21.36
C ILE A 245 7.76 -16.29 19.91
N VAL A 246 6.63 -16.91 19.63
CA VAL A 246 6.21 -17.27 18.27
C VAL A 246 5.36 -16.15 17.71
N LYS A 247 5.73 -15.65 16.54
CA LYS A 247 4.88 -14.77 15.73
C LYS A 247 4.53 -15.46 14.43
N ALA A 248 3.27 -15.39 14.03
CA ALA A 248 2.79 -16.06 12.82
C ALA A 248 1.76 -15.23 12.08
N TYR A 249 1.76 -15.36 10.76
CA TYR A 249 0.72 -14.83 9.88
C TYR A 249 0.52 -15.78 8.70
N GLN A 250 -0.57 -15.57 7.95
CA GLN A 250 -0.81 -16.29 6.72
C GLN A 250 -0.95 -15.36 5.52
N LYS A 251 -0.53 -15.84 4.37
CA LYS A 251 -0.70 -15.15 3.08
C LYS A 251 -1.24 -16.10 2.02
N LYS A 252 -2.02 -15.56 1.09
CA LYS A 252 -2.55 -16.26 -0.07
C LYS A 252 -2.64 -15.29 -1.25
N ALA A 253 -2.29 -15.77 -2.44
CA ALA A 253 -2.41 -14.97 -3.65
C ALA A 253 -3.86 -14.48 -3.85
N GLY A 254 -4.06 -13.22 -4.22
CA GLY A 254 -5.36 -12.60 -4.43
C GLY A 254 -6.13 -12.23 -3.15
N MET A 255 -5.52 -12.37 -1.97
CA MET A 255 -6.10 -11.96 -0.69
C MET A 255 -5.14 -11.07 0.09
N PHE A 256 -5.69 -10.22 0.98
CA PHE A 256 -4.87 -9.47 1.91
C PHE A 256 -4.34 -10.38 3.02
N PRO A 257 -3.08 -10.24 3.44
CA PRO A 257 -2.49 -11.07 4.49
C PRO A 257 -3.19 -10.86 5.83
N SER A 258 -3.10 -11.88 6.69
CA SER A 258 -3.66 -11.82 8.04
C SER A 258 -2.88 -10.87 8.95
N PRO A 259 -3.49 -10.39 10.04
CA PRO A 259 -2.77 -9.81 11.15
C PRO A 259 -1.74 -10.81 11.72
N VAL A 260 -0.62 -10.28 12.24
CA VAL A 260 0.36 -11.11 12.94
C VAL A 260 -0.19 -11.49 14.31
N THR A 261 -0.16 -12.77 14.60
CA THR A 261 -0.43 -13.31 15.94
C THR A 261 0.89 -13.46 16.70
N GLU A 262 0.92 -13.06 17.94
CA GLU A 262 2.06 -13.23 18.84
C GLU A 262 1.63 -14.09 20.02
N GLN A 263 2.44 -15.10 20.37
CA GLN A 263 2.24 -15.96 21.51
C GLN A 263 3.58 -16.32 22.15
N LYS A 264 3.69 -16.10 23.46
CA LYS A 264 4.80 -16.61 24.26
C LYS A 264 4.49 -18.03 24.71
N LEU A 265 5.40 -18.97 24.43
CA LEU A 265 5.23 -20.37 24.80
C LEU A 265 5.45 -20.58 26.32
N THR A 266 4.67 -21.48 26.90
CA THR A 266 4.70 -21.79 28.34
C THR A 266 5.39 -23.12 28.66
N SER A 267 5.57 -23.95 27.66
CA SER A 267 6.22 -25.27 27.75
C SER A 267 6.97 -25.62 26.47
#